data_16256311729401500cae7fd0c1501cee
#
_entry.id   16256311729401500cae7fd0c1501cee
#
_cell.length_a   1.000
_cell.length_b   1.000
_cell.length_c   1.000
_cell.angle_alpha   90.00
_cell.angle_beta   90.00
_cell.angle_gamma   90.00
#
_symmetry.space_group_name_H-M   'P 1'
#
loop_
_entity.id
_entity.type
_entity.pdbx_description
1 polymer ?
#
loop_
_entity_poly.entity_id
_entity_poly.type
_entity_poly.pdbx_seq_one_letter_code
_entity_poly.pdbx_strand_id
1 'polypeptide(L)'
;MIEKYAGKNNSKYKIFITNKIIPSIELNKYINKTSKVLIITDSGIPKKYIKALKVKIKNAKVYLHTIPQGEASKSFKIFQEIIKKLIRLNFSRTDIIIAFGGGVVGDISGFAASSFLRGIDSVSYTHLTLPTKSGV
;
A
#
# COMPACT_ATOMS: atom_id res chain seq x y z
N MET A 1 -4.88 -12.68 -7.65
CA MET A 1 -4.35 -11.30 -7.72
C MET A 1 -4.65 -10.71 -9.07
N ILE A 2 -5.07 -9.47 -9.09
CA ILE A 2 -5.34 -8.74 -10.32
C ILE A 2 -4.25 -7.72 -10.53
N GLU A 3 -3.67 -7.70 -11.70
CA GLU A 3 -2.66 -6.71 -12.07
C GLU A 3 -3.25 -5.78 -13.13
N LYS A 4 -3.13 -4.46 -12.91
CA LYS A 4 -3.61 -3.46 -13.86
C LYS A 4 -2.56 -2.38 -14.04
N TYR A 5 -2.57 -1.78 -15.21
CA TYR A 5 -1.75 -0.61 -15.49
C TYR A 5 -2.64 0.61 -15.56
N ALA A 6 -2.21 1.70 -14.94
CA ALA A 6 -2.92 2.95 -14.95
C ALA A 6 -2.00 4.04 -15.47
N GLY A 7 -2.59 5.21 -15.76
CA GLY A 7 -1.83 6.33 -16.32
C GLY A 7 -1.74 6.29 -17.82
N LYS A 8 -1.11 7.32 -18.40
CA LYS A 8 -0.98 7.46 -19.84
C LYS A 8 0.48 7.66 -20.22
N ASN A 9 0.87 7.08 -21.36
CA ASN A 9 2.21 7.26 -21.91
C ASN A 9 3.27 6.87 -20.88
N ASN A 10 4.22 7.78 -20.61
CA ASN A 10 5.32 7.52 -19.70
C ASN A 10 4.94 7.58 -18.23
N SER A 11 3.66 7.85 -17.92
CA SER A 11 3.21 7.87 -16.53
C SER A 11 2.51 6.60 -16.10
N LYS A 12 2.70 5.50 -16.82
CA LYS A 12 2.11 4.23 -16.45
C LYS A 12 2.68 3.71 -15.14
N TYR A 13 1.83 3.16 -14.33
CA TYR A 13 2.19 2.52 -13.08
C TYR A 13 1.29 1.30 -12.89
N LYS A 14 1.75 0.36 -12.07
CA LYS A 14 1.05 -0.89 -11.86
C LYS A 14 0.19 -0.85 -10.61
N ILE A 15 -0.99 -1.42 -10.69
CA ILE A 15 -1.88 -1.59 -9.55
C ILE A 15 -2.15 -3.08 -9.39
N PHE A 16 -1.82 -3.62 -8.23
CA PHE A 16 -2.07 -5.01 -7.90
C PHE A 16 -3.10 -5.08 -6.79
N ILE A 17 -4.15 -5.83 -6.99
CA ILE A 17 -5.21 -6.00 -6.01
C ILE A 17 -5.32 -7.48 -5.67
N THR A 18 -5.26 -7.82 -4.39
CA THR A 18 -5.34 -9.19 -3.95
C THR A 18 -6.09 -9.29 -2.64
N ASN A 19 -6.77 -10.41 -2.43
CA ASN A 19 -7.42 -10.73 -1.18
C ASN A 19 -6.68 -11.80 -0.40
N LYS A 20 -5.46 -12.11 -0.81
CA LYS A 20 -4.62 -13.11 -0.14
C LYS A 20 -3.25 -12.52 0.12
N ILE A 21 -2.60 -13.04 1.16
CA ILE A 21 -1.21 -12.68 1.40
C ILE A 21 -0.35 -13.37 0.34
N ILE A 22 0.37 -12.57 -0.44
CA ILE A 22 1.22 -13.10 -1.49
C ILE A 22 2.45 -13.78 -0.86
N PRO A 23 2.85 -14.98 -1.33
CA PRO A 23 4.08 -15.59 -0.85
C PRO A 23 5.28 -14.65 -1.04
N SER A 24 6.26 -14.74 -0.16
CA SER A 24 7.37 -13.78 -0.18
C SER A 24 8.14 -13.78 -1.51
N ILE A 25 8.29 -14.93 -2.15
CA ILE A 25 8.96 -15.00 -3.46
C ILE A 25 8.19 -14.16 -4.48
N GLU A 26 6.87 -14.33 -4.51
CA GLU A 26 6.04 -13.62 -5.47
C GLU A 26 5.99 -12.13 -5.17
N LEU A 27 5.86 -11.77 -3.89
CA LEU A 27 5.87 -10.37 -3.48
C LEU A 27 7.15 -9.68 -3.92
N ASN A 28 8.30 -10.32 -3.70
CA ASN A 28 9.58 -9.73 -4.02
C ASN A 28 9.86 -9.63 -5.52
N LYS A 29 9.10 -10.34 -6.35
CA LYS A 29 9.18 -10.14 -7.80
C LYS A 29 8.77 -8.73 -8.20
N TYR A 30 7.82 -8.14 -7.45
CA TYR A 30 7.31 -6.81 -7.77
C TYR A 30 8.11 -5.70 -7.13
N ILE A 31 8.85 -5.99 -6.06
CA ILE A 31 9.54 -4.96 -5.30
C ILE A 31 11.06 -5.13 -5.28
N ASN A 32 11.59 -6.13 -5.98
CA ASN A 32 13.01 -6.46 -5.88
C ASN A 32 13.93 -5.36 -6.42
N LYS A 33 13.42 -4.44 -7.23
CA LYS A 33 14.20 -3.31 -7.75
C LYS A 33 13.87 -2.02 -7.02
N THR A 34 13.05 -2.09 -6.01
CA THR A 34 12.61 -0.94 -5.23
C THR A 34 13.53 -0.76 -4.05
N SER A 35 13.90 0.47 -3.75
CA SER A 35 14.69 0.77 -2.56
C SER A 35 13.84 1.11 -1.36
N LYS A 36 12.57 1.47 -1.55
CA LYS A 36 11.67 1.87 -0.47
C LYS A 36 10.27 1.34 -0.69
N VAL A 37 9.65 0.94 0.42
CA VAL A 37 8.27 0.49 0.44
C VAL A 37 7.56 1.23 1.56
N LEU A 38 6.42 1.82 1.27
CA LEU A 38 5.56 2.40 2.30
C LEU A 38 4.33 1.51 2.48
N ILE A 39 4.21 0.92 3.66
CA ILE A 39 3.00 0.18 4.01
C ILE A 39 2.02 1.16 4.64
N ILE A 40 0.83 1.27 4.06
CA ILE A 40 -0.25 2.07 4.63
C ILE A 40 -1.28 1.11 5.18
N THR A 41 -1.58 1.27 6.46
CA THR A 41 -2.55 0.41 7.15
C THR A 41 -3.43 1.28 8.04
N ASP A 42 -4.42 0.68 8.67
CA ASP A 42 -5.26 1.42 9.60
C ASP A 42 -5.11 0.89 11.02
N SER A 43 -5.62 1.66 11.97
CA SER A 43 -5.47 1.36 13.39
C SER A 43 -6.22 0.11 13.84
N GLY A 44 -7.08 -0.44 13.00
CA GLY A 44 -7.80 -1.68 13.31
C GLY A 44 -7.05 -2.94 12.94
N ILE A 45 -5.93 -2.83 12.22
CA ILE A 45 -5.17 -4.01 11.81
C ILE A 45 -4.21 -4.41 12.93
N PRO A 46 -4.29 -5.65 13.43
CA PRO A 46 -3.36 -6.10 14.47
C PRO A 46 -1.91 -6.03 14.00
N LYS A 47 -1.05 -5.61 14.90
CA LYS A 47 0.38 -5.43 14.58
C LYS A 47 1.06 -6.70 14.12
N LYS A 48 0.58 -7.86 14.56
CA LYS A 48 1.18 -9.13 14.16
C LYS A 48 1.10 -9.36 12.65
N TYR A 49 0.03 -8.89 12.01
CA TYR A 49 -0.11 -9.02 10.57
C TYR A 49 0.86 -8.10 9.83
N ILE A 50 1.06 -6.91 10.37
CA ILE A 50 2.02 -5.97 9.79
C ILE A 50 3.43 -6.54 9.89
N LYS A 51 3.78 -7.11 11.03
CA LYS A 51 5.10 -7.73 11.21
C LYS A 51 5.30 -8.89 10.25
N ALA A 52 4.25 -9.71 10.06
CA ALA A 52 4.32 -10.83 9.13
C ALA A 52 4.57 -10.35 7.71
N LEU A 53 3.93 -9.24 7.31
CA LEU A 53 4.15 -8.67 5.99
C LEU A 53 5.57 -8.13 5.84
N LYS A 54 6.05 -7.40 6.85
CA LYS A 54 7.40 -6.83 6.80
C LYS A 54 8.47 -7.91 6.63
N VAL A 55 8.30 -9.04 7.29
CA VAL A 55 9.27 -10.14 7.19
C VAL A 55 9.38 -10.67 5.77
N LYS A 56 8.29 -10.59 5.00
CA LYS A 56 8.28 -11.08 3.62
C LYS A 56 8.97 -10.15 2.65
N ILE A 57 9.16 -8.89 3.02
CA ILE A 57 9.77 -7.91 2.13
C ILE A 57 11.28 -7.94 2.28
N LYS A 58 11.97 -8.24 1.19
CA LYS A 58 13.43 -8.32 1.15
C LYS A 58 13.96 -7.21 0.24
N ASN A 59 15.20 -6.81 0.47
CA ASN A 59 15.92 -5.88 -0.41
C ASN A 59 15.29 -4.50 -0.55
N ALA A 60 14.52 -4.07 0.46
CA ALA A 60 13.88 -2.75 0.43
C ALA A 60 13.83 -2.19 1.85
N LYS A 61 13.87 -0.87 1.94
CA LYS A 61 13.58 -0.19 3.21
C LYS A 61 12.08 -0.08 3.36
N VAL A 62 11.57 -0.52 4.49
CA VAL A 62 10.14 -0.57 4.75
C VAL A 62 9.77 0.50 5.76
N TYR A 63 8.80 1.33 5.38
CA TYR A 63 8.23 2.36 6.24
C TYR A 63 6.77 2.05 6.48
N LEU A 64 6.23 2.54 7.57
CA LEU A 64 4.84 2.29 7.95
C LEU A 64 4.11 3.61 8.17
N HIS A 65 2.89 3.69 7.68
CA HIS A 65 2.00 4.81 7.94
C HIS A 65 0.64 4.25 8.34
N THR A 66 0.22 4.56 9.54
CA THR A 66 -1.07 4.08 10.07
C THR A 66 -2.08 5.22 10.05
N ILE A 67 -3.23 4.97 9.43
CA ILE A 67 -4.32 5.95 9.43
C ILE A 67 -5.43 5.47 10.37
N PRO A 68 -6.29 6.38 10.84
CA PRO A 68 -7.43 5.96 11.66
C PRO A 68 -8.35 5.04 10.88
N GLN A 69 -8.89 4.05 11.56
CA GLN A 69 -9.84 3.14 10.95
C GLN A 69 -11.16 3.86 10.64
N GLY A 70 -11.76 3.53 9.49
CA GLY A 70 -13.10 4.00 9.15
C GLY A 70 -13.15 4.98 8.00
N GLU A 71 -14.36 5.26 7.54
CA GLU A 71 -14.61 6.11 6.37
C GLU A 71 -14.09 7.54 6.53
N ALA A 72 -13.96 8.01 7.76
CA ALA A 72 -13.43 9.35 7.99
C ALA A 72 -12.00 9.52 7.48
N SER A 73 -11.28 8.43 7.29
CA SER A 73 -9.93 8.50 6.72
C SER A 73 -9.91 8.73 5.22
N LYS A 74 -11.06 8.61 4.56
CA LYS A 74 -11.18 9.05 3.17
C LYS A 74 -11.33 10.57 3.18
N SER A 75 -10.26 11.26 3.43
CA SER A 75 -10.28 12.72 3.55
C SER A 75 -9.04 13.31 2.91
N PHE A 76 -9.17 14.59 2.53
CA PHE A 76 -8.05 15.31 1.97
C PHE A 76 -6.90 15.43 2.97
N LYS A 77 -7.23 15.56 4.25
CA LYS A 77 -6.21 15.63 5.30
C LYS A 77 -5.34 14.39 5.32
N ILE A 78 -5.96 13.21 5.32
CA ILE A 78 -5.22 11.94 5.33
C ILE A 78 -4.42 11.77 4.04
N PHE A 79 -5.01 12.14 2.91
CA PHE A 79 -4.31 12.12 1.63
C PHE A 79 -3.06 12.98 1.69
N GLN A 80 -3.18 14.21 2.19
CA GLN A 80 -2.04 15.11 2.33
C GLN A 80 -0.95 14.53 3.24
N GLU A 81 -1.34 13.89 4.33
CA GLU A 81 -0.38 13.28 5.24
C GLU A 81 0.44 12.20 4.54
N ILE A 82 -0.21 11.39 3.72
CA ILE A 82 0.48 10.35 2.97
C ILE A 82 1.45 10.98 1.96
N ILE A 83 0.99 11.96 1.20
CA ILE A 83 1.84 12.64 0.21
C ILE A 83 3.03 13.30 0.88
N LYS A 84 2.81 13.98 2.01
CA LYS A 84 3.91 14.62 2.74
C LYS A 84 4.93 13.59 3.23
N LYS A 85 4.46 12.42 3.66
CA LYS A 85 5.36 11.36 4.09
C LYS A 85 6.20 10.84 2.94
N LEU A 86 5.60 10.63 1.78
CA LEU A 86 6.32 10.18 0.60
C LEU A 86 7.40 11.18 0.20
N ILE A 87 7.07 12.47 0.25
CA ILE A 87 8.03 13.53 -0.07
C ILE A 87 9.17 13.54 0.95
N ARG A 88 8.83 13.49 2.24
CA ARG A 88 9.83 13.54 3.31
C ARG A 88 10.79 12.37 3.25
N LEU A 89 10.31 11.21 2.84
CA LEU A 89 11.13 10.01 2.74
C LEU A 89 11.82 9.87 1.40
N ASN A 90 11.68 10.86 0.54
CA ASN A 90 12.31 10.89 -0.80
C ASN A 90 11.89 9.72 -1.68
N PHE A 91 10.62 9.37 -1.65
CA PHE A 91 10.10 8.33 -2.54
C PHE A 91 10.19 8.80 -3.99
N SER A 92 10.47 7.86 -4.87
CA SER A 92 10.52 8.11 -6.31
C SER A 92 9.55 7.15 -7.01
N ARG A 93 9.43 7.28 -8.32
CA ARG A 93 8.54 6.43 -9.09
C ARG A 93 8.95 4.96 -9.11
N THR A 94 10.18 4.66 -8.71
CA THR A 94 10.65 3.28 -8.64
C THR A 94 10.35 2.62 -7.29
N ASP A 95 9.82 3.38 -6.35
CA ASP A 95 9.42 2.84 -5.06
C ASP A 95 7.97 2.36 -5.13
N ILE A 96 7.46 1.79 -4.04
CA ILE A 96 6.13 1.16 -4.08
C ILE A 96 5.36 1.43 -2.80
N ILE A 97 4.03 1.53 -2.93
CA ILE A 97 3.11 1.62 -1.80
C ILE A 97 2.39 0.30 -1.67
N ILE A 98 2.32 -0.22 -0.45
CA ILE A 98 1.52 -1.40 -0.14
C ILE A 98 0.37 -0.97 0.78
N ALA A 99 -0.86 -1.12 0.31
CA ALA A 99 -2.04 -0.87 1.13
C ALA A 99 -2.43 -2.17 1.80
N PHE A 100 -2.51 -2.15 3.13
CA PHE A 100 -2.77 -3.36 3.91
C PHE A 100 -3.90 -3.09 4.89
N GLY A 101 -5.11 -3.41 4.48
CA GLY A 101 -6.31 -3.14 5.28
C GLY A 101 -7.57 -3.30 4.48
N GLY A 102 -8.63 -2.64 4.90
CA GLY A 102 -9.91 -2.69 4.21
C GLY A 102 -9.99 -1.76 3.03
N GLY A 103 -11.22 -1.58 2.52
CA GLY A 103 -11.44 -0.77 1.33
C GLY A 103 -11.01 0.68 1.46
N VAL A 104 -11.17 1.27 2.65
CA VAL A 104 -10.76 2.66 2.87
C VAL A 104 -9.25 2.81 2.69
N VAL A 105 -8.48 1.89 3.25
CA VAL A 105 -7.03 1.91 3.10
C VAL A 105 -6.64 1.76 1.63
N GLY A 106 -7.27 0.81 0.94
CA GLY A 106 -7.01 0.60 -0.48
C GLY A 106 -7.34 1.82 -1.32
N ASP A 107 -8.48 2.45 -1.06
CA ASP A 107 -8.93 3.61 -1.81
C ASP A 107 -8.00 4.81 -1.63
N ILE A 108 -7.69 5.16 -0.38
CA ILE A 108 -6.87 6.34 -0.12
C ILE A 108 -5.42 6.11 -0.58
N SER A 109 -4.92 4.90 -0.42
CA SER A 109 -3.57 4.56 -0.86
C SER A 109 -3.47 4.57 -2.38
N GLY A 110 -4.48 4.04 -3.06
CA GLY A 110 -4.52 4.05 -4.52
C GLY A 110 -4.57 5.46 -5.07
N PHE A 111 -5.36 6.33 -4.44
CA PHE A 111 -5.42 7.73 -4.84
C PHE A 111 -4.08 8.42 -4.63
N ALA A 112 -3.43 8.18 -3.50
CA ALA A 112 -2.10 8.75 -3.25
C ALA A 112 -1.08 8.23 -4.26
N ALA A 113 -1.11 6.94 -4.55
CA ALA A 113 -0.18 6.34 -5.51
C ALA A 113 -0.36 6.93 -6.91
N SER A 114 -1.61 7.11 -7.33
CA SER A 114 -1.89 7.66 -8.65
C SER A 114 -1.50 9.13 -8.78
N SER A 115 -1.52 9.85 -7.67
CA SER A 115 -1.25 11.29 -7.65
C SER A 115 0.23 11.61 -7.48
N PHE A 116 0.99 10.70 -6.85
CA PHE A 116 2.39 10.98 -6.53
C PHE A 116 3.27 10.83 -7.78
N LEU A 117 3.92 11.91 -8.17
CA LEU A 117 4.84 11.92 -9.32
C LEU A 117 4.23 11.29 -10.59
N ARG A 118 2.93 11.50 -10.80
CA ARG A 118 2.16 10.94 -11.94
C ARG A 118 1.98 9.44 -11.86
N GLY A 119 2.15 8.88 -10.69
CA GLY A 119 1.89 7.48 -10.45
C GLY A 119 3.10 6.72 -9.95
N ILE A 120 2.89 5.95 -8.93
CA ILE A 120 3.87 5.05 -8.33
C ILE A 120 3.15 3.72 -8.17
N ASP A 121 3.88 2.63 -8.32
CA ASP A 121 3.29 1.30 -8.19
C ASP A 121 2.68 1.08 -6.83
N SER A 122 1.56 0.36 -6.79
CA SER A 122 0.92 0.02 -5.52
C SER A 122 0.40 -1.41 -5.53
N VAL A 123 0.42 -2.02 -4.36
CA VAL A 123 -0.17 -3.34 -4.11
C VAL A 123 -1.20 -3.15 -3.02
N SER A 124 -2.40 -3.65 -3.23
CA SER A 124 -3.47 -3.49 -2.26
C SER A 124 -3.95 -4.86 -1.75
N TYR A 125 -3.88 -5.05 -0.46
CA TYR A 125 -4.45 -6.19 0.23
C TYR A 125 -5.77 -5.74 0.85
N THR A 126 -6.84 -5.79 0.09
CA THR A 126 -8.10 -5.18 0.49
C THR A 126 -9.10 -6.11 1.13
N HIS A 127 -8.96 -7.38 0.91
CA HIS A 127 -9.91 -8.35 1.47
C HIS A 127 -9.24 -9.25 2.46
N LEU A 128 -8.54 -8.66 3.41
CA LEU A 128 -7.97 -9.45 4.45
C LEU A 128 -9.10 -10.10 5.21
N THR A 129 -9.11 -11.42 5.20
CA THR A 129 -10.01 -12.14 6.04
C THR A 129 -9.51 -11.99 7.46
N LEU A 130 -9.61 -10.80 7.97
CA LEU A 130 -9.27 -10.58 9.35
C LEU A 130 -10.32 -11.25 10.19
N PRO A 131 -9.93 -11.94 11.20
CA PRO A 131 -10.87 -12.61 12.07
C PRO A 131 -11.63 -11.58 12.86
N THR A 132 -12.04 -10.62 12.23
CA THR A 132 -12.70 -9.60 12.95
C THR A 132 -14.13 -9.71 12.76
N LYS A 133 -14.39 -10.02 12.69
CA LYS A 133 -15.50 -9.62 12.60
C LYS A 133 -16.31 -10.21 12.51
N SER A 134 -16.19 -10.36 12.72
CA SER A 134 -16.75 -10.74 12.70
C SER A 134 -17.54 -10.69 12.47
N GLY A 135 -17.64 -10.84 12.35
CA GLY A 135 -18.21 -10.94 12.08
C GLY A 135 -18.57 -10.51 11.46
N VAL A 136 -18.45 -10.44 11.36
CA VAL A 136 -18.78 -10.34 10.70
C VAL A 136 -18.78 -10.64 10.24
#